data_79d993b73f032b3c09d90723530d3b0f
#
_entry.id   79d993b73f032b3c09d90723530d3b0f
#
_cell.length_a   1.000
_cell.length_b   1.000
_cell.length_c   1.000
_cell.angle_alpha   90.00
_cell.angle_beta   90.00
_cell.angle_gamma   90.00
#
_symmetry.space_group_name_H-M   'P 1'
#
loop_
_entity.id
_entity.type
_entity.pdbx_description
1 polymer ?
#
loop_
_entity_poly.entity_id
_entity_poly.type
_entity_poly.pdbx_seq_one_letter_code
_entity_poly.pdbx_strand_id
1 'polypeptide(L)'
;MPRHEGLLRHIEPSTDPVAERRHLGLRWWREAVYVGAFYLVYSTIRNQFGSAAVSTVTAFRHARHVITIERSLGLFFEPRLQRLFVRSTGNGVHFAFAGARELLEFWNVFYGTFHFVVTAVVLIWLFRRFPRDYPTWRNTLAFTTALALLGFSLYPLMPPRLLADCGIYGACHHQFTFVDTLDRVGGLWSFDSGTMQSISNQYAAMPSLHFAWSSWCFFVLFPRLKRPWAKALIAIYPWMTLWVIVVTANHYWLDAAGGALIFAVGYFLGSRLAAFTARRQTVRAGSREGVETVEGGMVGTPGAGYRAE
;
A
#
# COMPACT_ATOMS: atom_id res chain seq x y z
N MET A 1 19.34 -28.92 -3.32
CA MET A 1 18.07 -28.18 -3.32
C MET A 1 17.77 -27.75 -1.90
N PRO A 2 17.91 -26.49 -1.50
CA PRO A 2 17.48 -26.03 -0.18
C PRO A 2 15.97 -25.82 -0.20
N ARG A 3 15.28 -26.53 0.70
CA ARG A 3 13.83 -26.52 0.84
C ARG A 3 13.31 -25.12 1.15
N HIS A 4 12.22 -24.74 0.48
CA HIS A 4 11.43 -23.53 0.70
C HIS A 4 10.64 -23.57 2.03
N GLU A 5 11.29 -23.91 3.14
CA GLU A 5 10.69 -23.93 4.47
C GLU A 5 10.60 -22.54 5.15
N GLY A 6 10.95 -21.47 4.40
CA GLY A 6 11.00 -20.10 4.97
C GLY A 6 9.66 -19.38 5.12
N LEU A 7 8.59 -19.83 4.46
CA LEU A 7 7.32 -19.06 4.39
C LEU A 7 6.27 -19.46 5.44
N LEU A 8 6.42 -20.60 6.11
CA LEU A 8 5.41 -21.15 7.04
C LEU A 8 5.96 -21.49 8.42
N ARG A 9 7.06 -20.90 8.85
CA ARG A 9 7.45 -21.04 10.27
C ARG A 9 6.33 -20.49 11.14
N HIS A 10 5.93 -21.26 12.12
CA HIS A 10 4.92 -20.94 13.12
C HIS A 10 5.03 -19.49 13.58
N ILE A 11 4.10 -18.66 13.10
CA ILE A 11 4.04 -17.23 13.39
C ILE A 11 3.31 -17.10 14.72
N GLU A 12 4.02 -17.42 15.81
CA GLU A 12 3.54 -17.15 17.15
C GLU A 12 3.97 -15.76 17.58
N PRO A 13 3.08 -15.03 18.28
CA PRO A 13 3.49 -13.77 18.90
C PRO A 13 4.58 -14.05 19.92
N SER A 14 5.53 -13.12 20.04
CA SER A 14 6.56 -13.18 21.06
C SER A 14 5.94 -13.32 22.46
N THR A 15 6.53 -14.15 23.31
CA THR A 15 6.12 -14.32 24.71
C THR A 15 6.23 -13.02 25.50
N ASP A 16 7.23 -12.17 25.16
CA ASP A 16 7.35 -10.79 25.62
C ASP A 16 7.66 -9.84 24.45
N PRO A 17 6.63 -9.30 23.78
CA PRO A 17 6.82 -8.40 22.65
C PRO A 17 7.51 -7.09 23.04
N VAL A 18 7.48 -6.67 24.31
CA VAL A 18 8.11 -5.43 24.77
C VAL A 18 9.61 -5.61 24.88
N ALA A 19 10.05 -6.68 25.53
CA ALA A 19 11.47 -7.01 25.63
C ALA A 19 12.06 -7.24 24.23
N GLU A 20 11.35 -7.94 23.38
CA GLU A 20 11.79 -8.21 22.02
C GLU A 20 11.94 -6.94 21.17
N ARG A 21 11.00 -5.98 21.25
CA ARG A 21 11.17 -4.67 20.58
C ARG A 21 12.41 -3.94 21.05
N ARG A 22 12.71 -3.97 22.36
CA ARG A 22 13.91 -3.34 22.91
C ARG A 22 15.18 -4.01 22.37
N HIS A 23 15.20 -5.33 22.35
CA HIS A 23 16.33 -6.09 21.79
C HIS A 23 16.57 -5.79 20.32
N LEU A 24 15.50 -5.66 19.51
CA LEU A 24 15.57 -5.30 18.10
C LEU A 24 15.81 -3.79 17.86
N GLY A 25 15.91 -2.98 18.92
CA GLY A 25 16.08 -1.53 18.81
C GLY A 25 14.88 -0.79 18.22
N LEU A 26 13.70 -1.41 18.19
CA LEU A 26 12.46 -0.83 17.66
C LEU A 26 11.87 0.13 18.70
N ARG A 27 11.88 1.42 18.36
CA ARG A 27 11.30 2.48 19.19
C ARG A 27 10.16 3.15 18.42
N TRP A 28 8.97 3.22 19.01
CA TRP A 28 7.78 3.77 18.36
C TRP A 28 7.98 5.18 17.76
N TRP A 29 8.72 6.05 18.45
CA TRP A 29 8.99 7.40 17.96
C TRP A 29 9.90 7.43 16.73
N ARG A 30 10.86 6.49 16.61
CA ARG A 30 11.67 6.34 15.39
C ARG A 30 10.82 5.89 14.21
N GLU A 31 9.89 4.96 14.44
CA GLU A 31 8.95 4.52 13.42
C GLU A 31 8.03 5.67 12.99
N ALA A 32 7.54 6.48 13.95
CA ALA A 32 6.76 7.68 13.63
C ALA A 32 7.56 8.69 12.79
N VAL A 33 8.85 8.90 13.10
CA VAL A 33 9.73 9.74 12.29
C VAL A 33 9.94 9.16 10.89
N TYR A 34 10.14 7.84 10.74
CA TYR A 34 10.30 7.22 9.43
C TYR A 34 9.03 7.36 8.59
N VAL A 35 7.86 7.13 9.17
CA VAL A 35 6.57 7.32 8.49
C VAL A 35 6.37 8.79 8.11
N GLY A 36 6.67 9.72 9.01
CA GLY A 36 6.58 11.16 8.74
C GLY A 36 7.53 11.62 7.63
N ALA A 37 8.79 11.20 7.68
CA ALA A 37 9.79 11.51 6.64
C ALA A 37 9.36 10.92 5.28
N PHE A 38 8.90 9.66 5.28
CA PHE A 38 8.39 9.02 4.08
C PHE A 38 7.18 9.76 3.51
N TYR A 39 6.25 10.19 4.38
CA TYR A 39 5.08 10.97 3.97
C TYR A 39 5.46 12.34 3.39
N LEU A 40 6.47 13.01 3.95
CA LEU A 40 6.98 14.28 3.41
C LEU A 40 7.57 14.09 2.01
N VAL A 41 8.40 13.07 1.82
CA VAL A 41 8.95 12.72 0.49
C VAL A 41 7.83 12.37 -0.49
N TYR A 42 6.89 11.53 -0.05
CA TYR A 42 5.70 11.19 -0.82
C TYR A 42 4.93 12.44 -1.26
N SER A 43 4.61 13.33 -0.33
CA SER A 43 3.83 14.55 -0.60
C SER A 43 4.58 15.50 -1.54
N THR A 44 5.89 15.63 -1.39
CA THR A 44 6.71 16.47 -2.26
C THR A 44 6.71 15.93 -3.69
N ILE A 45 6.97 14.64 -3.88
CA ILE A 45 6.96 14.01 -5.22
C ILE A 45 5.57 14.13 -5.84
N ARG A 46 4.53 13.80 -5.09
CA ARG A 46 3.15 13.90 -5.55
C ARG A 46 2.79 15.33 -6.01
N ASN A 47 3.20 16.34 -5.25
CA ASN A 47 2.88 17.73 -5.58
C ASN A 47 3.64 18.22 -6.81
N GLN A 48 4.88 17.75 -7.03
CA GLN A 48 5.68 18.12 -8.19
C GLN A 48 5.28 17.40 -9.48
N PHE A 49 4.85 16.14 -9.37
CA PHE A 49 4.50 15.26 -10.50
C PHE A 49 3.01 14.89 -10.51
N GLY A 50 2.18 15.63 -9.77
CA GLY A 50 0.74 15.40 -9.70
C GLY A 50 -0.01 15.86 -10.95
N SER A 51 -1.33 15.67 -10.94
CA SER A 51 -2.23 16.02 -12.06
C SER A 51 -2.17 17.48 -12.51
N ALA A 52 -1.77 18.39 -11.63
CA ALA A 52 -1.56 19.80 -11.99
C ALA A 52 -0.37 20.01 -12.95
N ALA A 53 0.63 19.13 -12.95
CA ALA A 53 1.82 19.19 -13.77
C ALA A 53 1.72 18.35 -15.06
N VAL A 54 0.71 17.50 -15.18
CA VAL A 54 0.52 16.56 -16.30
C VAL A 54 -0.64 16.97 -17.17
N SER A 55 -0.42 17.00 -18.50
CA SER A 55 -1.52 17.32 -19.42
C SER A 55 -2.58 16.23 -19.46
N THR A 56 -3.85 16.62 -19.49
CA THR A 56 -5.02 15.76 -19.69
C THR A 56 -4.85 14.85 -20.92
N VAL A 57 -4.29 15.39 -22.02
CA VAL A 57 -4.03 14.65 -23.26
C VAL A 57 -3.08 13.48 -23.04
N THR A 58 -2.00 13.68 -22.26
CA THR A 58 -1.04 12.60 -21.96
C THR A 58 -1.69 11.52 -21.10
N ALA A 59 -2.38 11.90 -20.03
CA ALA A 59 -3.08 10.95 -19.14
C ALA A 59 -4.17 10.17 -19.89
N PHE A 60 -4.90 10.83 -20.79
CA PHE A 60 -5.91 10.17 -21.65
C PHE A 60 -5.29 9.21 -22.66
N ARG A 61 -4.14 9.57 -23.28
CA ARG A 61 -3.44 8.66 -24.17
C ARG A 61 -3.02 7.36 -23.47
N HIS A 62 -2.52 7.45 -22.23
CA HIS A 62 -2.20 6.28 -21.43
C HIS A 62 -3.46 5.45 -21.11
N ALA A 63 -4.57 6.10 -20.79
CA ALA A 63 -5.86 5.42 -20.60
C ALA A 63 -6.30 4.64 -21.85
N ARG A 64 -6.14 5.22 -23.03
CA ARG A 64 -6.42 4.52 -24.30
C ARG A 64 -5.53 3.28 -24.50
N HIS A 65 -4.25 3.34 -24.12
CA HIS A 65 -3.38 2.16 -24.18
C HIS A 65 -3.88 1.05 -23.28
N VAL A 66 -4.22 1.36 -22.01
CA VAL A 66 -4.78 0.39 -21.07
C VAL A 66 -6.07 -0.21 -21.61
N ILE A 67 -7.01 0.61 -22.05
CA ILE A 67 -8.29 0.16 -22.64
C ILE A 67 -8.05 -0.74 -23.88
N THR A 68 -7.06 -0.41 -24.71
CA THR A 68 -6.73 -1.22 -25.87
C THR A 68 -6.23 -2.60 -25.47
N ILE A 69 -5.35 -2.67 -24.46
CA ILE A 69 -4.86 -3.93 -23.91
C ILE A 69 -6.00 -4.76 -23.34
N GLU A 70 -6.85 -4.16 -22.49
CA GLU A 70 -7.97 -4.86 -21.88
C GLU A 70 -8.98 -5.35 -22.92
N ARG A 71 -9.24 -4.58 -23.96
CA ARG A 71 -10.10 -5.00 -25.10
C ARG A 71 -9.47 -6.14 -25.89
N SER A 72 -8.17 -6.09 -26.16
CA SER A 72 -7.48 -7.17 -26.90
C SER A 72 -7.49 -8.50 -26.13
N LEU A 73 -7.53 -8.43 -24.81
CA LEU A 73 -7.66 -9.60 -23.92
C LEU A 73 -9.13 -10.03 -23.71
N GLY A 74 -10.12 -9.29 -24.23
CA GLY A 74 -11.54 -9.52 -23.97
C GLY A 74 -11.97 -9.20 -22.53
N LEU A 75 -11.18 -8.42 -21.80
CA LEU A 75 -11.33 -8.17 -20.37
C LEU A 75 -11.73 -6.72 -20.03
N PHE A 76 -12.14 -5.92 -21.01
CA PHE A 76 -12.67 -4.57 -20.77
C PHE A 76 -14.14 -4.65 -20.34
N PHE A 77 -14.38 -4.96 -19.09
CA PHE A 77 -15.73 -5.18 -18.53
C PHE A 77 -16.19 -4.08 -17.55
N GLU A 78 -15.33 -3.14 -17.18
CA GLU A 78 -15.62 -2.07 -16.21
C GLU A 78 -16.89 -1.28 -16.53
N PRO A 79 -17.15 -0.87 -17.80
CA PRO A 79 -18.38 -0.16 -18.11
C PRO A 79 -19.63 -1.00 -17.87
N ARG A 80 -19.52 -2.34 -18.05
CA ARG A 80 -20.65 -3.26 -17.80
C ARG A 80 -20.90 -3.39 -16.30
N LEU A 81 -19.85 -3.51 -15.49
CA LEU A 81 -19.96 -3.60 -14.04
C LEU A 81 -20.56 -2.33 -13.43
N GLN A 82 -20.06 -1.16 -13.80
CA GLN A 82 -20.60 0.08 -13.28
C GLN A 82 -22.08 0.26 -13.66
N ARG A 83 -22.48 -0.11 -14.89
CA ARG A 83 -23.87 -0.02 -15.35
C ARG A 83 -24.86 -0.88 -14.55
N LEU A 84 -24.41 -1.86 -13.79
CA LEU A 84 -25.28 -2.61 -12.87
C LEU A 84 -25.79 -1.73 -11.71
N PHE A 85 -25.15 -0.59 -11.45
CA PHE A 85 -25.47 0.29 -10.34
C PHE A 85 -25.89 1.69 -10.80
N VAL A 86 -25.21 2.23 -11.82
CA VAL A 86 -25.42 3.61 -12.26
C VAL A 86 -25.15 3.75 -13.76
N ARG A 87 -25.94 4.62 -14.41
CA ARG A 87 -25.81 4.97 -15.84
C ARG A 87 -25.90 6.47 -16.02
N SER A 88 -25.10 7.00 -16.94
CA SER A 88 -25.29 8.35 -17.45
C SER A 88 -26.27 8.29 -18.63
N THR A 89 -27.24 9.19 -18.64
CA THR A 89 -28.18 9.43 -19.75
C THR A 89 -28.17 10.91 -20.07
N GLY A 90 -28.68 11.29 -21.24
CA GLY A 90 -28.74 12.70 -21.64
C GLY A 90 -29.45 13.62 -20.64
N ASN A 91 -30.28 13.06 -19.76
CA ASN A 91 -31.05 13.79 -18.75
C ASN A 91 -30.47 13.66 -17.31
N GLY A 92 -29.28 13.10 -17.16
CA GLY A 92 -28.64 12.97 -15.84
C GLY A 92 -28.12 11.57 -15.51
N VAL A 93 -28.03 11.29 -14.21
CA VAL A 93 -27.56 10.01 -13.67
C VAL A 93 -28.74 9.20 -13.16
N HIS A 94 -28.86 7.95 -13.61
CA HIS A 94 -29.88 7.01 -13.19
C HIS A 94 -29.29 5.83 -12.43
N PHE A 95 -29.86 5.55 -11.25
CA PHE A 95 -29.51 4.40 -10.42
C PHE A 95 -30.31 3.18 -10.84
N ALA A 96 -29.69 2.02 -10.90
CA ALA A 96 -30.27 0.81 -11.49
C ALA A 96 -31.37 0.18 -10.60
N PHE A 97 -31.31 0.40 -9.29
CA PHE A 97 -32.26 -0.13 -8.30
C PHE A 97 -32.31 0.77 -7.05
N ALA A 98 -33.36 0.58 -6.24
CA ALA A 98 -33.46 1.28 -4.94
C ALA A 98 -32.30 0.85 -4.02
N GLY A 99 -31.60 1.83 -3.43
CA GLY A 99 -30.42 1.58 -2.60
C GLY A 99 -29.07 1.55 -3.36
N ALA A 100 -29.08 1.64 -4.70
CA ALA A 100 -27.83 1.66 -5.47
C ALA A 100 -26.97 2.90 -5.20
N ARG A 101 -27.62 4.04 -4.90
CA ARG A 101 -26.93 5.28 -4.52
C ARG A 101 -26.19 5.13 -3.21
N GLU A 102 -26.87 4.65 -2.17
CA GLU A 102 -26.34 4.46 -0.82
C GLU A 102 -25.20 3.44 -0.83
N LEU A 103 -25.30 2.41 -1.65
CA LEU A 103 -24.25 1.41 -1.82
C LEU A 103 -23.03 2.00 -2.52
N LEU A 104 -23.20 2.83 -3.53
CA LEU A 104 -22.11 3.54 -4.20
C LEU A 104 -21.46 4.56 -3.26
N GLU A 105 -22.23 5.26 -2.45
CA GLU A 105 -21.72 6.16 -1.41
C GLU A 105 -20.85 5.40 -0.39
N PHE A 106 -21.35 4.26 0.10
CA PHE A 106 -20.55 3.37 0.96
C PHE A 106 -19.24 2.94 0.27
N TRP A 107 -19.26 2.57 -1.00
CA TRP A 107 -18.06 2.19 -1.73
C TRP A 107 -17.10 3.36 -1.97
N ASN A 108 -17.61 4.57 -2.19
CA ASN A 108 -16.77 5.76 -2.26
C ASN A 108 -16.08 6.04 -0.91
N VAL A 109 -16.79 5.87 0.21
CA VAL A 109 -16.21 5.95 1.56
C VAL A 109 -15.17 4.86 1.76
N PHE A 110 -15.47 3.62 1.38
CA PHE A 110 -14.54 2.50 1.45
C PHE A 110 -13.27 2.79 0.64
N TYR A 111 -13.41 3.24 -0.60
CA TYR A 111 -12.32 3.65 -1.47
C TYR A 111 -11.43 4.72 -0.82
N GLY A 112 -12.03 5.77 -0.29
CA GLY A 112 -11.30 6.91 0.27
C GLY A 112 -10.61 6.64 1.60
N THR A 113 -11.07 5.65 2.40
CA THR A 113 -10.66 5.53 3.81
C THR A 113 -10.06 4.19 4.20
N PHE A 114 -10.63 3.06 3.75
CA PHE A 114 -10.31 1.75 4.30
C PHE A 114 -8.85 1.36 4.09
N HIS A 115 -8.28 1.66 2.94
CA HIS A 115 -6.87 1.33 2.66
C HIS A 115 -5.91 2.04 3.62
N PHE A 116 -6.21 3.27 4.07
CA PHE A 116 -5.40 3.97 5.08
C PHE A 116 -5.62 3.39 6.47
N VAL A 117 -6.89 3.31 6.89
CA VAL A 117 -7.24 2.92 8.26
C VAL A 117 -6.81 1.47 8.53
N VAL A 118 -7.19 0.55 7.66
CA VAL A 118 -6.87 -0.88 7.85
C VAL A 118 -5.35 -1.09 7.81
N THR A 119 -4.63 -0.47 6.88
CA THR A 119 -3.17 -0.59 6.81
C THR A 119 -2.49 -0.03 8.05
N ALA A 120 -2.92 1.13 8.55
CA ALA A 120 -2.37 1.71 9.78
C ALA A 120 -2.63 0.81 11.00
N VAL A 121 -3.85 0.31 11.15
CA VAL A 121 -4.21 -0.62 12.23
C VAL A 121 -3.37 -1.89 12.17
N VAL A 122 -3.22 -2.49 10.98
CA VAL A 122 -2.42 -3.69 10.78
C VAL A 122 -0.94 -3.44 11.08
N LEU A 123 -0.40 -2.30 10.64
CA LEU A 123 0.99 -1.91 10.89
C LEU A 123 1.27 -1.74 12.40
N ILE A 124 0.37 -1.04 13.12
CA ILE A 124 0.46 -0.85 14.58
C ILE A 124 0.34 -2.18 15.31
N TRP A 125 -0.61 -3.02 14.90
CA TRP A 125 -0.82 -4.34 15.48
C TRP A 125 0.41 -5.23 15.29
N LEU A 126 1.00 -5.24 14.08
CA LEU A 126 2.22 -5.98 13.76
C LEU A 126 3.40 -5.50 14.60
N PHE A 127 3.60 -4.18 14.73
CA PHE A 127 4.63 -3.60 15.59
C PHE A 127 4.51 -4.04 17.06
N ARG A 128 3.25 -4.12 17.55
CA ARG A 128 3.00 -4.46 18.95
C ARG A 128 3.11 -5.95 19.23
N ARG A 129 2.69 -6.81 18.30
CA ARG A 129 2.52 -8.25 18.54
C ARG A 129 3.56 -9.15 17.89
N PHE A 130 4.17 -8.68 16.80
CA PHE A 130 5.13 -9.46 16.00
C PHE A 130 6.37 -8.64 15.66
N PRO A 131 7.18 -8.23 16.67
CA PRO A 131 8.33 -7.36 16.45
C PRO A 131 9.37 -7.91 15.50
N ARG A 132 9.55 -9.25 15.44
CA ARG A 132 10.49 -9.92 14.52
C ARG A 132 10.11 -9.75 13.06
N ASP A 133 8.82 -9.81 12.77
CA ASP A 133 8.31 -9.74 11.40
C ASP A 133 8.13 -8.29 10.94
N TYR A 134 7.99 -7.36 11.89
CA TYR A 134 7.66 -5.96 11.63
C TYR A 134 8.62 -5.30 10.64
N PRO A 135 9.95 -5.41 10.73
CA PRO A 135 10.87 -4.76 9.80
C PRO A 135 10.65 -5.19 8.35
N THR A 136 10.41 -6.49 8.12
CA THR A 136 10.15 -7.03 6.79
C THR A 136 8.89 -6.41 6.18
N TRP A 137 7.79 -6.44 6.91
CA TRP A 137 6.51 -5.97 6.41
C TRP A 137 6.41 -4.44 6.30
N ARG A 138 7.03 -3.70 7.24
CA ARG A 138 7.19 -2.25 7.13
C ARG A 138 7.99 -1.86 5.88
N ASN A 139 9.12 -2.52 5.65
CA ASN A 139 9.95 -2.25 4.48
C ASN A 139 9.21 -2.62 3.18
N THR A 140 8.46 -3.73 3.18
CA THR A 140 7.57 -4.11 2.07
C THR A 140 6.59 -3.00 1.73
N LEU A 141 5.88 -2.47 2.73
CA LEU A 141 4.92 -1.39 2.55
C LEU A 141 5.59 -0.12 1.99
N ALA A 142 6.76 0.24 2.53
CA ALA A 142 7.54 1.39 2.07
C ALA A 142 7.99 1.23 0.61
N PHE A 143 8.58 0.09 0.23
CA PHE A 143 8.99 -0.16 -1.16
C PHE A 143 7.80 -0.21 -2.11
N THR A 144 6.70 -0.86 -1.73
CA THR A 144 5.48 -0.91 -2.54
C THR A 144 4.96 0.50 -2.83
N THR A 145 4.92 1.36 -1.80
CA THR A 145 4.45 2.74 -1.96
C THR A 145 5.44 3.58 -2.78
N ALA A 146 6.75 3.41 -2.59
CA ALA A 146 7.77 4.10 -3.39
C ALA A 146 7.71 3.69 -4.87
N LEU A 147 7.52 2.40 -5.17
CA LEU A 147 7.35 1.90 -6.54
C LEU A 147 6.08 2.45 -7.19
N ALA A 148 4.99 2.59 -6.42
CA ALA A 148 3.78 3.22 -6.93
C ALA A 148 3.99 4.70 -7.28
N LEU A 149 4.73 5.46 -6.47
CA LEU A 149 5.08 6.84 -6.78
C LEU A 149 5.87 6.97 -8.09
N LEU A 150 6.82 6.07 -8.32
CA LEU A 150 7.53 5.99 -9.59
C LEU A 150 6.55 5.71 -10.74
N GLY A 151 5.64 4.76 -10.55
CA GLY A 151 4.60 4.45 -11.55
C GLY A 151 3.75 5.68 -11.89
N PHE A 152 3.22 6.38 -10.88
CA PHE A 152 2.40 7.58 -11.07
C PHE A 152 3.16 8.71 -11.79
N SER A 153 4.46 8.84 -11.50
CA SER A 153 5.29 9.88 -12.12
C SER A 153 5.67 9.54 -13.56
N LEU A 154 5.94 8.26 -13.84
CA LEU A 154 6.39 7.81 -15.17
C LEU A 154 5.22 7.51 -16.12
N TYR A 155 4.08 7.10 -15.57
CA TYR A 155 2.90 6.71 -16.33
C TYR A 155 1.62 7.30 -15.71
N PRO A 156 1.46 8.63 -15.73
CA PRO A 156 0.23 9.26 -15.26
C PRO A 156 -0.95 8.74 -16.07
N LEU A 157 -1.90 8.08 -15.40
CA LEU A 157 -3.02 7.38 -16.03
C LEU A 157 -4.34 8.00 -15.60
N MET A 158 -5.13 8.43 -16.57
CA MET A 158 -6.49 8.91 -16.33
C MET A 158 -7.40 7.75 -15.93
N PRO A 159 -8.06 7.82 -14.76
CA PRO A 159 -9.00 6.79 -14.33
C PRO A 159 -10.27 6.80 -15.21
N PRO A 160 -11.00 5.67 -15.27
CA PRO A 160 -12.21 5.55 -16.11
C PRO A 160 -13.26 6.63 -15.88
N ARG A 161 -13.46 7.07 -14.61
CA ARG A 161 -14.45 8.09 -14.23
C ARG A 161 -14.26 9.44 -14.92
N LEU A 162 -13.01 9.79 -15.27
CA LEU A 162 -12.67 11.06 -15.90
C LEU A 162 -12.74 11.02 -17.44
N LEU A 163 -12.97 9.88 -18.07
CA LEU A 163 -12.97 9.77 -19.53
C LEU A 163 -14.11 10.55 -20.19
N ALA A 164 -15.31 10.52 -19.62
CA ALA A 164 -16.48 11.24 -20.09
C ALA A 164 -16.70 12.58 -19.41
N ASP A 165 -15.98 12.84 -18.32
CA ASP A 165 -16.04 14.08 -17.58
C ASP A 165 -15.47 15.25 -18.41
N CYS A 166 -16.13 16.42 -18.37
CA CYS A 166 -15.71 17.65 -19.05
C CYS A 166 -15.15 18.71 -18.09
N GLY A 167 -14.85 18.34 -16.85
CA GLY A 167 -14.17 19.20 -15.89
C GLY A 167 -12.68 19.37 -16.19
N ILE A 168 -11.98 20.08 -15.33
CA ILE A 168 -10.56 20.47 -15.50
C ILE A 168 -9.65 19.27 -15.77
N TYR A 169 -9.94 18.12 -15.16
CA TYR A 169 -9.14 16.91 -15.28
C TYR A 169 -9.75 15.85 -16.22
N GLY A 170 -10.92 16.12 -16.77
CA GLY A 170 -11.65 15.22 -17.65
C GLY A 170 -11.17 15.26 -19.09
N ALA A 171 -11.40 14.17 -19.82
CA ALA A 171 -11.08 14.08 -21.25
C ALA A 171 -12.22 14.54 -22.16
N CYS A 172 -13.43 14.69 -21.63
CA CYS A 172 -14.65 15.05 -22.35
C CYS A 172 -14.98 14.15 -23.55
N HIS A 173 -14.67 12.84 -23.44
CA HIS A 173 -14.93 11.85 -24.49
C HIS A 173 -16.22 11.06 -24.21
N HIS A 174 -17.34 11.55 -24.72
CA HIS A 174 -18.69 10.99 -24.49
C HIS A 174 -18.93 9.58 -25.09
N GLN A 175 -17.99 9.05 -25.87
CA GLN A 175 -18.01 7.63 -26.28
C GLN A 175 -17.84 6.65 -25.11
N PHE A 176 -17.27 7.10 -23.99
CA PHE A 176 -17.17 6.36 -22.75
C PHE A 176 -18.38 6.67 -21.87
N THR A 177 -19.00 5.64 -21.30
CA THR A 177 -20.25 5.77 -20.53
C THR A 177 -20.03 5.70 -19.03
N PHE A 178 -18.81 6.00 -18.57
CA PHE A 178 -18.52 6.03 -17.16
C PHE A 178 -19.15 7.23 -16.46
N VAL A 179 -19.56 7.00 -15.22
CA VAL A 179 -20.06 8.02 -14.30
C VAL A 179 -19.02 8.26 -13.23
N ASP A 180 -18.67 9.52 -13.00
CA ASP A 180 -17.86 9.87 -11.81
C ASP A 180 -18.74 9.76 -10.56
N THR A 181 -18.59 8.65 -9.83
CA THR A 181 -19.37 8.40 -8.61
C THR A 181 -18.94 9.28 -7.45
N LEU A 182 -17.67 9.74 -7.44
CA LEU A 182 -17.17 10.63 -6.40
C LEU A 182 -17.81 12.02 -6.50
N ASP A 183 -18.00 12.51 -7.73
CA ASP A 183 -18.69 13.78 -8.01
C ASP A 183 -20.21 13.65 -7.84
N ARG A 184 -20.83 12.64 -8.46
CA ARG A 184 -22.29 12.52 -8.58
C ARG A 184 -22.98 11.93 -7.36
N VAL A 185 -22.33 11.11 -6.60
CA VAL A 185 -22.88 10.43 -5.40
C VAL A 185 -22.28 11.00 -4.14
N GLY A 186 -20.98 11.35 -4.17
CA GLY A 186 -20.25 11.86 -3.00
C GLY A 186 -19.67 10.74 -2.15
N GLY A 187 -19.28 11.11 -0.91
CA GLY A 187 -18.68 10.27 0.10
C GLY A 187 -18.38 11.11 1.35
N LEU A 188 -17.47 10.65 2.24
CA LEU A 188 -17.06 11.44 3.41
C LEU A 188 -16.34 12.76 3.04
N TRP A 189 -15.73 12.80 1.85
CA TRP A 189 -15.09 13.98 1.32
C TRP A 189 -15.60 14.20 -0.10
N SER A 190 -16.08 15.39 -0.42
CA SER A 190 -16.25 15.76 -1.81
C SER A 190 -14.86 16.09 -2.36
N PHE A 191 -14.39 15.29 -3.32
CA PHE A 191 -13.12 15.57 -4.02
C PHE A 191 -13.16 16.89 -4.81
N ASP A 192 -14.34 17.48 -4.97
CA ASP A 192 -14.56 18.79 -5.57
C ASP A 192 -14.36 19.99 -4.62
N SER A 193 -14.15 19.78 -3.32
CA SER A 193 -13.66 20.87 -2.49
C SER A 193 -12.29 21.30 -3.02
N GLY A 194 -12.12 22.55 -3.39
CA GLY A 194 -10.91 23.06 -4.07
C GLY A 194 -9.59 22.68 -3.37
N THR A 195 -9.63 22.44 -2.05
CA THR A 195 -8.49 21.96 -1.27
C THR A 195 -8.17 20.49 -1.56
N MET A 196 -9.18 19.60 -1.68
CA MET A 196 -8.94 18.19 -1.97
C MET A 196 -8.55 17.97 -3.44
N GLN A 197 -9.10 18.75 -4.34
CA GLN A 197 -8.73 18.74 -5.76
C GLN A 197 -7.26 19.14 -5.98
N SER A 198 -6.77 20.11 -5.23
CA SER A 198 -5.36 20.55 -5.30
C SER A 198 -4.39 19.55 -4.62
N ILE A 199 -4.87 18.77 -3.65
CA ILE A 199 -4.06 17.82 -2.89
C ILE A 199 -4.05 16.42 -3.53
N SER A 200 -5.10 16.03 -4.29
CA SER A 200 -5.20 14.70 -4.90
C SER A 200 -4.54 14.66 -6.28
N ASN A 201 -3.77 13.60 -6.57
CA ASN A 201 -3.31 13.33 -7.92
C ASN A 201 -4.39 12.57 -8.70
N GLN A 202 -5.13 13.27 -9.54
CA GLN A 202 -6.26 12.71 -10.30
C GLN A 202 -5.83 11.64 -11.33
N TYR A 203 -4.56 11.62 -11.73
CA TYR A 203 -4.01 10.69 -12.72
C TYR A 203 -3.14 9.59 -12.12
N ALA A 204 -3.26 9.34 -10.81
CA ALA A 204 -2.55 8.30 -10.10
C ALA A 204 -3.32 6.96 -10.10
N ALA A 205 -3.77 6.49 -11.28
CA ALA A 205 -4.52 5.24 -11.34
C ALA A 205 -3.60 4.01 -11.36
N MET A 206 -2.51 4.01 -12.12
CA MET A 206 -1.62 2.85 -12.25
C MET A 206 -0.22 3.12 -11.67
N PRO A 207 0.28 2.18 -10.85
CA PRO A 207 -0.35 0.97 -10.31
C PRO A 207 -1.27 1.25 -9.11
N SER A 208 -2.32 0.44 -8.89
CA SER A 208 -3.27 0.68 -7.79
C SER A 208 -2.67 0.40 -6.41
N LEU A 209 -2.44 1.46 -5.63
CA LEU A 209 -2.05 1.35 -4.22
C LEU A 209 -3.15 0.76 -3.34
N HIS A 210 -4.42 0.98 -3.66
CA HIS A 210 -5.55 0.41 -2.94
C HIS A 210 -5.48 -1.11 -2.93
N PHE A 211 -5.27 -1.71 -4.11
CA PHE A 211 -5.12 -3.15 -4.24
C PHE A 211 -3.81 -3.67 -3.61
N ALA A 212 -2.71 -2.95 -3.80
CA ALA A 212 -1.42 -3.33 -3.23
C ALA A 212 -1.43 -3.34 -1.69
N TRP A 213 -2.03 -2.33 -1.04
CA TRP A 213 -2.10 -2.24 0.41
C TRP A 213 -3.12 -3.22 1.00
N SER A 214 -4.25 -3.46 0.34
CA SER A 214 -5.20 -4.50 0.78
C SER A 214 -4.59 -5.89 0.67
N SER A 215 -3.81 -6.16 -0.38
CA SER A 215 -3.03 -7.40 -0.51
C SER A 215 -1.97 -7.51 0.58
N TRP A 216 -1.24 -6.44 0.88
CA TRP A 216 -0.30 -6.39 1.99
C TRP A 216 -0.99 -6.74 3.33
N CYS A 217 -2.15 -6.17 3.61
CA CYS A 217 -2.93 -6.50 4.81
C CYS A 217 -3.31 -7.99 4.86
N PHE A 218 -3.73 -8.55 3.72
CA PHE A 218 -4.05 -9.97 3.62
C PHE A 218 -2.84 -10.85 3.95
N PHE A 219 -1.69 -10.62 3.32
CA PHE A 219 -0.50 -11.44 3.54
C PHE A 219 0.08 -11.29 4.95
N VAL A 220 -0.08 -10.12 5.58
CA VAL A 220 0.29 -9.91 6.98
C VAL A 220 -0.65 -10.66 7.92
N LEU A 221 -1.96 -10.52 7.77
CA LEU A 221 -2.93 -10.98 8.75
C LEU A 221 -3.29 -12.45 8.59
N PHE A 222 -3.50 -12.93 7.37
CA PHE A 222 -4.03 -14.26 7.09
C PHE A 222 -3.28 -15.41 7.80
N PRO A 223 -1.93 -15.45 7.79
CA PRO A 223 -1.19 -16.50 8.49
C PRO A 223 -1.22 -16.35 10.01
N ARG A 224 -1.50 -15.15 10.54
CA ARG A 224 -1.45 -14.81 11.98
C ARG A 224 -2.80 -14.89 12.68
N LEU A 225 -3.89 -14.89 11.92
CA LEU A 225 -5.23 -15.02 12.46
C LEU A 225 -5.54 -16.50 12.76
N LYS A 226 -6.16 -16.77 13.91
CA LYS A 226 -6.52 -18.15 14.33
C LYS A 226 -7.96 -18.48 13.97
N ARG A 227 -8.87 -17.49 14.02
CA ARG A 227 -10.31 -17.71 13.81
C ARG A 227 -10.65 -17.80 12.32
N PRO A 228 -11.39 -18.84 11.85
CA PRO A 228 -11.69 -19.03 10.43
C PRO A 228 -12.50 -17.88 9.83
N TRP A 229 -13.46 -17.30 10.58
CA TRP A 229 -14.22 -16.14 10.11
C TRP A 229 -13.33 -14.92 9.87
N ALA A 230 -12.33 -14.67 10.73
CA ALA A 230 -11.38 -13.57 10.56
C ALA A 230 -10.45 -13.80 9.37
N LYS A 231 -10.05 -15.04 9.11
CA LYS A 231 -9.33 -15.42 7.89
C LYS A 231 -10.18 -15.18 6.64
N ALA A 232 -11.46 -15.55 6.68
CA ALA A 232 -12.38 -15.32 5.56
C ALA A 232 -12.54 -13.81 5.28
N LEU A 233 -12.75 -12.99 6.31
CA LEU A 233 -12.89 -11.55 6.16
C LEU A 233 -11.65 -10.93 5.51
N ILE A 234 -10.45 -11.27 6.00
CA ILE A 234 -9.23 -10.69 5.42
C ILE A 234 -8.93 -11.25 4.02
N ALA A 235 -9.34 -12.48 3.70
CA ALA A 235 -9.22 -13.03 2.36
C ALA A 235 -10.14 -12.33 1.35
N ILE A 236 -11.33 -11.91 1.78
CA ILE A 236 -12.27 -11.15 0.95
C ILE A 236 -11.79 -9.71 0.72
N TYR A 237 -11.00 -9.13 1.63
CA TYR A 237 -10.65 -7.71 1.60
C TYR A 237 -9.96 -7.24 0.29
N PRO A 238 -8.94 -7.91 -0.29
CA PRO A 238 -8.37 -7.51 -1.58
C PRO A 238 -9.39 -7.62 -2.73
N TRP A 239 -10.23 -8.64 -2.72
CA TRP A 239 -11.27 -8.81 -3.73
C TRP A 239 -12.37 -7.75 -3.64
N MET A 240 -12.77 -7.39 -2.42
CA MET A 240 -13.68 -6.28 -2.20
C MET A 240 -13.05 -4.96 -2.66
N THR A 241 -11.76 -4.76 -2.39
CA THR A 241 -11.03 -3.58 -2.87
C THR A 241 -11.02 -3.54 -4.40
N LEU A 242 -10.70 -4.65 -5.08
CA LEU A 242 -10.75 -4.75 -6.55
C LEU A 242 -12.14 -4.41 -7.07
N TRP A 243 -13.19 -5.00 -6.47
CA TRP A 243 -14.57 -4.72 -6.84
C TRP A 243 -14.89 -3.23 -6.73
N VAL A 244 -14.59 -2.64 -5.57
CA VAL A 244 -14.90 -1.23 -5.30
C VAL A 244 -14.18 -0.30 -6.28
N ILE A 245 -12.87 -0.46 -6.50
CA ILE A 245 -12.10 0.43 -7.37
C ILE A 245 -12.56 0.39 -8.83
N VAL A 246 -13.07 -0.77 -9.28
CA VAL A 246 -13.58 -0.97 -10.65
C VAL A 246 -15.01 -0.44 -10.78
N VAL A 247 -15.92 -0.80 -9.87
CA VAL A 247 -17.33 -0.38 -9.96
C VAL A 247 -17.48 1.13 -9.77
N THR A 248 -16.67 1.75 -8.93
CA THR A 248 -16.65 3.21 -8.77
C THR A 248 -15.91 3.93 -9.90
N ALA A 249 -15.38 3.19 -10.89
CA ALA A 249 -14.60 3.70 -12.03
C ALA A 249 -13.36 4.51 -11.64
N ASN A 250 -12.79 4.24 -10.48
CA ASN A 250 -11.53 4.86 -10.05
C ASN A 250 -10.29 4.18 -10.63
N HIS A 251 -10.40 2.92 -11.03
CA HIS A 251 -9.31 2.14 -11.62
C HIS A 251 -9.82 1.20 -12.71
N TYR A 252 -8.91 0.85 -13.63
CA TYR A 252 -9.01 -0.34 -14.46
C TYR A 252 -8.61 -1.56 -13.63
N TRP A 253 -9.08 -2.76 -14.00
CA TRP A 253 -8.60 -3.97 -13.31
C TRP A 253 -7.10 -4.20 -13.54
N LEU A 254 -6.56 -3.74 -14.68
CA LEU A 254 -5.13 -3.81 -14.99
C LEU A 254 -4.29 -2.99 -14.01
N ASP A 255 -4.84 -1.91 -13.45
CA ASP A 255 -4.17 -1.14 -12.38
C ASP A 255 -3.97 -1.99 -11.12
N ALA A 256 -4.93 -2.87 -10.81
CA ALA A 256 -4.80 -3.80 -9.69
C ALA A 256 -3.74 -4.87 -9.97
N ALA A 257 -3.64 -5.36 -11.21
CA ALA A 257 -2.54 -6.25 -11.60
C ALA A 257 -1.17 -5.56 -11.44
N GLY A 258 -1.06 -4.29 -11.84
CA GLY A 258 0.10 -3.45 -11.55
C GLY A 258 0.36 -3.31 -10.04
N GLY A 259 -0.70 -3.13 -9.25
CA GLY A 259 -0.65 -3.11 -7.78
C GLY A 259 -0.11 -4.40 -7.18
N ALA A 260 -0.57 -5.56 -7.68
CA ALA A 260 -0.05 -6.86 -7.27
C ALA A 260 1.44 -7.01 -7.60
N LEU A 261 1.86 -6.57 -8.78
CA LEU A 261 3.26 -6.63 -9.21
C LEU A 261 4.17 -5.81 -8.30
N ILE A 262 3.82 -4.53 -8.05
CA ILE A 262 4.65 -3.67 -7.17
C ILE A 262 4.65 -4.17 -5.73
N PHE A 263 3.57 -4.80 -5.26
CA PHE A 263 3.55 -5.47 -3.95
C PHE A 263 4.54 -6.64 -3.92
N ALA A 264 4.55 -7.51 -4.93
CA ALA A 264 5.47 -8.63 -5.01
C ALA A 264 6.94 -8.17 -5.04
N VAL A 265 7.26 -7.16 -5.87
CA VAL A 265 8.60 -6.55 -5.92
C VAL A 265 8.95 -5.89 -4.59
N GLY A 266 8.01 -5.14 -4.00
CA GLY A 266 8.16 -4.50 -2.70
C GLY A 266 8.44 -5.51 -1.57
N TYR A 267 7.77 -6.67 -1.59
CA TYR A 267 8.03 -7.77 -0.65
C TYR A 267 9.44 -8.35 -0.84
N PHE A 268 9.86 -8.57 -2.08
CA PHE A 268 11.21 -9.04 -2.37
C PHE A 268 12.27 -8.08 -1.85
N LEU A 269 12.17 -6.79 -2.17
CA LEU A 269 13.11 -5.77 -1.73
C LEU A 269 13.08 -5.56 -0.21
N GLY A 270 11.87 -5.51 0.38
CA GLY A 270 11.67 -5.34 1.82
C GLY A 270 12.25 -6.48 2.65
N SER A 271 12.06 -7.72 2.21
CA SER A 271 12.62 -8.91 2.85
C SER A 271 14.15 -8.96 2.75
N ARG A 272 14.71 -8.57 1.58
CA ARG A 272 16.18 -8.49 1.41
C ARG A 272 16.79 -7.41 2.30
N LEU A 273 16.18 -6.25 2.38
CA LEU A 273 16.66 -5.17 3.26
C LEU A 273 16.57 -5.58 4.74
N ALA A 274 15.49 -6.22 5.16
CA ALA A 274 15.34 -6.70 6.53
C ALA A 274 16.40 -7.75 6.88
N ALA A 275 16.65 -8.72 6.01
CA ALA A 275 17.69 -9.72 6.19
C ALA A 275 19.10 -9.11 6.25
N PHE A 276 19.40 -8.14 5.40
CA PHE A 276 20.67 -7.43 5.38
C PHE A 276 20.91 -6.65 6.67
N THR A 277 19.92 -5.93 7.17
CA THR A 277 20.01 -5.16 8.41
C THR A 277 20.17 -6.06 9.63
N ALA A 278 19.46 -7.19 9.68
CA ALA A 278 19.59 -8.19 10.74
C ALA A 278 21.01 -8.78 10.80
N ARG A 279 21.58 -9.18 9.64
CA ARG A 279 22.95 -9.69 9.57
C ARG A 279 23.99 -8.67 10.07
N ARG A 280 23.85 -7.38 9.70
CA ARG A 280 24.74 -6.32 10.18
C ARG A 280 24.66 -6.12 11.70
N GLN A 281 23.48 -6.26 12.29
CA GLN A 281 23.32 -6.16 13.74
C GLN A 281 24.03 -7.30 14.47
N THR A 282 23.90 -8.54 13.97
CA THR A 282 24.57 -9.72 14.54
C THR A 282 26.10 -9.58 14.51
N VAL A 283 26.67 -9.15 13.36
CA VAL A 283 28.12 -8.93 13.22
C VAL A 283 28.62 -7.84 14.19
N ARG A 284 27.87 -6.74 14.33
CA ARG A 284 28.25 -5.67 15.27
C ARG A 284 28.18 -6.09 16.75
N ALA A 285 27.21 -6.94 17.10
CA ALA A 285 27.10 -7.47 18.44
C ALA A 285 28.29 -8.39 18.78
N GLY A 286 28.62 -9.34 17.90
CA GLY A 286 29.78 -10.23 18.09
C GLY A 286 31.11 -9.48 18.12
N SER A 287 31.27 -8.39 17.34
CA SER A 287 32.48 -7.56 17.39
C SER A 287 32.62 -6.82 18.73
N ARG A 288 31.53 -6.42 19.37
CA ARG A 288 31.56 -5.76 20.69
C ARG A 288 31.90 -6.73 21.80
N GLU A 289 31.32 -7.93 21.78
CA GLU A 289 31.64 -8.98 22.75
C GLU A 289 33.13 -9.42 22.66
N GLY A 290 33.66 -9.49 21.42
CA GLY A 290 35.09 -9.80 21.25
C GLY A 290 36.03 -8.72 21.77
N VAL A 291 35.66 -7.45 21.70
CA VAL A 291 36.47 -6.33 22.27
C VAL A 291 36.40 -6.32 23.78
N GLU A 292 35.22 -6.53 24.38
CA GLU A 292 35.08 -6.57 25.85
C GLU A 292 35.85 -7.75 26.49
N THR A 293 35.90 -8.90 25.81
CA THR A 293 36.66 -10.06 26.26
C THR A 293 38.18 -9.83 26.20
N VAL A 294 38.67 -9.06 25.23
CA VAL A 294 40.09 -8.72 25.11
C VAL A 294 40.51 -7.67 26.16
N GLU A 295 39.68 -6.66 26.39
CA GLU A 295 39.94 -5.66 27.43
C GLU A 295 39.83 -6.22 28.87
N GLY A 296 38.83 -7.09 29.11
CA GLY A 296 38.67 -7.79 30.39
C GLY A 296 39.82 -8.77 30.73
N GLY A 297 40.47 -9.34 29.71
CA GLY A 297 41.62 -10.24 29.84
C GLY A 297 42.95 -9.54 30.19
N MET A 298 43.07 -8.23 29.91
CA MET A 298 44.30 -7.46 30.25
C MET A 298 44.35 -6.87 31.66
N VAL A 299 43.28 -6.92 32.43
CA VAL A 299 43.20 -6.32 33.79
C VAL A 299 43.48 -7.33 34.90
N GLY A 300 43.79 -8.60 34.62
CA GLY A 300 43.89 -9.69 35.59
C GLY A 300 45.27 -10.33 35.76
N THR A 301 46.32 -9.57 36.08
CA THR A 301 47.52 -10.15 36.75
C THR A 301 47.99 -9.28 37.93
N PRO A 302 47.60 -9.61 39.16
CA PRO A 302 48.30 -9.07 40.34
C PRO A 302 49.68 -9.75 40.42
N GLY A 303 50.74 -8.94 40.49
CA GLY A 303 52.08 -9.40 40.59
C GLY A 303 52.33 -10.34 41.79
N ALA A 304 52.91 -11.49 41.51
CA ALA A 304 53.46 -12.39 42.50
C ALA A 304 54.64 -11.70 43.16
N GLY A 305 54.46 -11.28 44.43
CA GLY A 305 55.51 -10.76 45.24
C GLY A 305 56.59 -11.80 45.51
N TYR A 306 57.78 -11.51 45.05
CA TYR A 306 59.02 -12.21 45.44
C TYR A 306 59.33 -11.82 46.87
N ARG A 307 59.32 -12.79 47.88
CA ARG A 307 59.99 -12.67 49.13
C ARG A 307 61.36 -13.28 48.96
N ALA A 308 62.39 -12.44 49.20
CA ALA A 308 63.72 -12.90 49.46
C ALA A 308 63.81 -13.29 50.92
N GLU A 309 64.33 -14.46 51.23
CA GLU A 309 65.25 -14.83 52.28
C GLU A 309 66.02 -16.07 51.84
#